data_9b11bfe5123d20abbfaf70bd43e1b32d
#
_entry.id   9b11bfe5123d20abbfaf70bd43e1b32d
#
_cell.length_a   1.000
_cell.length_b   1.000
_cell.length_c   1.000
_cell.angle_alpha   90.00
_cell.angle_beta   90.00
_cell.angle_gamma   90.00
#
_symmetry.space_group_name_H-M   'P 1'
#
loop_
_entity.id
_entity.type
_entity.pdbx_description
1 polymer ?
#
loop_
_entity_poly.entity_id
_entity_poly.type
_entity_poly.pdbx_seq_one_letter_code
_entity_poly.pdbx_strand_id
1 'polypeptide(L)'
;MKILLACEESGVVRDAFSKLGHNAWSCDILPSRSPGQHYQCDVREVLYDDWDMVIAFPPCTDLCVSRARWFEQKRANGDQQRSIEFFMLFANHPCPRVAIENPVGIMSTLYRKPDMVLQPWQYGHGETKATCLWLRGLPLLKPTNIVSGREPRVHRMAPGPERARLRSQTYQGVADAMASQWGLA
;
A
#
# COMPACT_ATOMS: atom_id res chain seq x y z
N MET A 1 -12.31 3.55 -15.03
CA MET A 1 -10.85 3.76 -15.13
C MET A 1 -10.15 2.41 -15.15
N LYS A 2 -8.97 2.33 -15.79
CA LYS A 2 -8.05 1.20 -15.73
C LYS A 2 -7.04 1.45 -14.60
N ILE A 3 -7.05 0.62 -13.57
CA ILE A 3 -6.34 0.86 -12.30
C ILE A 3 -5.39 -0.29 -12.00
N LEU A 4 -4.14 0.02 -11.68
CA LEU A 4 -3.17 -0.96 -11.19
C LEU A 4 -3.03 -0.87 -9.67
N LEU A 5 -3.22 -2.01 -8.99
CA LEU A 5 -2.89 -2.22 -7.59
C LEU A 5 -1.56 -2.97 -7.54
N ALA A 6 -0.46 -2.22 -7.44
CA ALA A 6 0.90 -2.75 -7.51
C ALA A 6 1.36 -3.32 -6.17
N CYS A 7 1.94 -4.52 -6.16
CA CYS A 7 2.38 -5.26 -4.98
C CYS A 7 1.20 -5.57 -4.04
N GLU A 8 0.07 -6.01 -4.61
CA GLU A 8 -1.15 -6.35 -3.89
C GLU A 8 -1.61 -7.77 -4.22
N GLU A 9 -1.25 -8.74 -3.38
CA GLU A 9 -1.68 -10.14 -3.49
C GLU A 9 -3.07 -10.37 -2.89
N SER A 10 -3.51 -9.51 -1.97
CA SER A 10 -4.72 -9.73 -1.19
C SER A 10 -6.01 -9.62 -2.00
N GLY A 11 -6.01 -8.78 -3.01
CA GLY A 11 -7.17 -8.44 -3.84
C GLY A 11 -8.15 -7.49 -3.15
N VAL A 12 -7.93 -7.09 -1.89
CA VAL A 12 -8.87 -6.28 -1.11
C VAL A 12 -9.15 -4.92 -1.75
N VAL A 13 -8.08 -4.21 -2.18
CA VAL A 13 -8.23 -2.90 -2.80
C VAL A 13 -8.73 -3.05 -4.24
N ARG A 14 -8.19 -4.00 -5.00
CA ARG A 14 -8.68 -4.33 -6.35
C ARG A 14 -10.19 -4.58 -6.34
N ASP A 15 -10.67 -5.43 -5.43
CA ASP A 15 -12.06 -5.83 -5.37
C ASP A 15 -12.98 -4.65 -4.97
N ALA A 16 -12.49 -3.73 -4.11
CA ALA A 16 -13.23 -2.52 -3.76
C ALA A 16 -13.45 -1.62 -4.98
N PHE A 17 -12.44 -1.40 -5.81
CA PHE A 17 -12.58 -0.64 -7.07
C PHE A 17 -13.44 -1.39 -8.10
N SER A 18 -13.25 -2.70 -8.24
CA SER A 18 -14.04 -3.52 -9.18
C SER A 18 -15.54 -3.51 -8.87
N LYS A 19 -15.92 -3.50 -7.58
CA LYS A 19 -17.32 -3.36 -7.14
C LYS A 19 -17.96 -2.04 -7.57
N LEU A 20 -17.18 -1.00 -7.80
CA LEU A 20 -17.64 0.29 -8.30
C LEU A 20 -17.55 0.41 -9.83
N GLY A 21 -17.30 -0.71 -10.53
CA GLY A 21 -17.30 -0.79 -12.00
C GLY A 21 -15.99 -0.35 -12.65
N HIS A 22 -14.89 -0.21 -11.89
CA HIS A 22 -13.59 0.07 -12.47
C HIS A 22 -12.92 -1.20 -13.01
N ASN A 23 -12.10 -1.04 -14.05
CA ASN A 23 -11.23 -2.10 -14.57
C ASN A 23 -9.96 -2.17 -13.72
N ALA A 24 -10.06 -2.80 -12.54
CA ALA A 24 -8.99 -2.86 -11.57
C ALA A 24 -8.23 -4.19 -11.65
N TRP A 25 -6.90 -4.09 -11.72
CA TRP A 25 -5.97 -5.21 -11.78
C TRP A 25 -5.00 -5.15 -10.62
N SER A 26 -4.83 -6.22 -9.88
CA SER A 26 -3.73 -6.36 -8.94
C SER A 26 -2.52 -6.99 -9.63
N CYS A 27 -1.32 -6.72 -9.11
CA CYS A 27 -0.08 -7.34 -9.53
C CYS A 27 0.78 -7.65 -8.31
N ASP A 28 1.27 -8.88 -8.23
CA ASP A 28 2.23 -9.34 -7.22
C ASP A 28 3.01 -10.54 -7.77
N ILE A 29 4.20 -10.81 -7.22
CA ILE A 29 4.94 -12.05 -7.51
C ILE A 29 4.25 -13.29 -6.94
N LEU A 30 3.39 -13.10 -5.93
CA LEU A 30 2.56 -14.14 -5.34
C LEU A 30 1.20 -14.23 -6.05
N PRO A 31 0.54 -15.39 -6.04
CA PRO A 31 -0.80 -15.52 -6.57
C PRO A 31 -1.82 -14.73 -5.76
N SER A 32 -2.86 -14.23 -6.42
CA SER A 32 -3.95 -13.52 -5.74
C SER A 32 -4.67 -14.42 -4.74
N ARG A 33 -5.04 -13.85 -3.58
CA ARG A 33 -5.85 -14.55 -2.55
C ARG A 33 -7.35 -14.52 -2.78
N SER A 34 -7.82 -13.66 -3.67
CA SER A 34 -9.23 -13.61 -4.07
C SER A 34 -9.37 -13.74 -5.58
N PRO A 35 -10.46 -14.30 -6.08
CA PRO A 35 -10.76 -14.33 -7.52
C PRO A 35 -10.80 -12.89 -8.07
N GLY A 36 -10.30 -12.69 -9.30
CA GLY A 36 -10.32 -11.39 -9.97
C GLY A 36 -9.13 -11.20 -10.90
N GLN A 37 -9.05 -10.03 -11.51
CA GLN A 37 -8.00 -9.69 -12.45
C GLN A 37 -6.67 -9.50 -11.73
N HIS A 38 -5.68 -10.35 -12.04
CA HIS A 38 -4.39 -10.36 -11.36
C HIS A 38 -3.26 -10.76 -12.31
N TYR A 39 -2.17 -9.99 -12.28
CA TYR A 39 -0.90 -10.35 -12.88
C TYR A 39 0.00 -10.97 -11.82
N GLN A 40 0.32 -12.26 -11.98
CA GLN A 40 1.31 -12.92 -11.13
C GLN A 40 2.69 -12.79 -11.79
N CYS A 41 3.33 -11.64 -11.62
CA CYS A 41 4.64 -11.33 -12.22
C CYS A 41 5.35 -10.22 -11.42
N ASP A 42 6.59 -9.89 -11.83
CA ASP A 42 7.22 -8.65 -11.36
C ASP A 42 6.43 -7.45 -11.88
N VAL A 43 6.11 -6.52 -10.98
CA VAL A 43 5.31 -5.34 -11.34
C VAL A 43 5.93 -4.50 -12.43
N ARG A 44 7.25 -4.54 -12.60
CA ARG A 44 7.97 -3.82 -13.68
C ARG A 44 7.52 -4.25 -15.08
N GLU A 45 6.97 -5.45 -15.22
CA GLU A 45 6.49 -5.99 -16.51
C GLU A 45 5.20 -5.30 -16.97
N VAL A 46 4.38 -4.81 -16.03
CA VAL A 46 3.07 -4.20 -16.32
C VAL A 46 2.95 -2.74 -15.82
N LEU A 47 3.96 -2.24 -15.10
CA LEU A 47 3.90 -0.93 -14.46
C LEU A 47 3.69 0.21 -15.45
N TYR A 48 4.32 0.12 -16.63
CA TYR A 48 4.30 1.17 -17.65
C TYR A 48 3.26 0.94 -18.75
N ASP A 49 2.30 0.04 -18.54
CA ASP A 49 1.11 -0.02 -19.36
C ASP A 49 0.25 1.25 -19.18
N ASP A 50 -0.75 1.41 -20.04
CA ASP A 50 -1.63 2.58 -20.04
C ASP A 50 -2.63 2.52 -18.86
N TRP A 51 -2.22 3.02 -17.70
CA TRP A 51 -3.02 3.08 -16.47
C TRP A 51 -3.54 4.50 -16.22
N ASP A 52 -4.84 4.59 -15.87
CA ASP A 52 -5.45 5.84 -15.41
C ASP A 52 -5.04 6.20 -13.97
N MET A 53 -4.73 5.16 -13.16
CA MET A 53 -4.33 5.29 -11.75
C MET A 53 -3.43 4.12 -11.34
N VAL A 54 -2.41 4.40 -10.54
CA VAL A 54 -1.54 3.40 -9.91
C VAL A 54 -1.58 3.57 -8.40
N ILE A 55 -1.97 2.50 -7.69
CA ILE A 55 -1.90 2.44 -6.23
C ILE A 55 -0.89 1.36 -5.86
N ALA A 56 0.18 1.72 -5.18
CA ALA A 56 1.30 0.84 -4.91
C ALA A 56 1.49 0.56 -3.40
N PHE A 57 1.79 -0.68 -3.08
CA PHE A 57 2.07 -1.21 -1.75
C PHE A 57 3.48 -1.81 -1.69
N PRO A 58 4.55 -1.04 -1.99
CA PRO A 58 5.89 -1.61 -2.09
C PRO A 58 6.34 -2.22 -0.78
N PRO A 59 7.14 -3.31 -0.80
CA PRO A 59 7.66 -3.96 0.39
C PRO A 59 8.35 -2.97 1.34
N CYS A 60 7.94 -2.98 2.62
CA CYS A 60 8.40 -2.03 3.62
C CYS A 60 9.49 -2.59 4.55
N THR A 61 9.92 -3.84 4.38
CA THR A 61 10.79 -4.57 5.32
C THR A 61 12.11 -3.84 5.59
N ASP A 62 12.65 -3.14 4.60
CA ASP A 62 13.95 -2.46 4.69
C ASP A 62 13.82 -0.96 4.92
N LEU A 63 12.58 -0.45 4.91
CA LEU A 63 12.27 0.98 4.98
C LEU A 63 11.63 1.41 6.29
N CYS A 64 10.86 0.52 6.97
CA CYS A 64 10.07 0.90 8.13
C CYS A 64 10.89 1.00 9.42
N VAL A 65 10.57 2.00 10.26
CA VAL A 65 11.27 2.26 11.54
C VAL A 65 11.19 1.08 12.52
N SER A 66 10.17 0.24 12.45
CA SER A 66 10.07 -0.96 13.30
C SER A 66 11.16 -2.01 13.02
N ARG A 67 11.91 -1.84 11.94
CA ARG A 67 13.06 -2.66 11.55
C ARG A 67 14.39 -1.91 11.65
N ALA A 68 14.43 -0.72 12.25
CA ALA A 68 15.60 0.17 12.28
C ALA A 68 16.87 -0.51 12.84
N ARG A 69 16.74 -1.43 13.79
CA ARG A 69 17.87 -2.21 14.35
C ARG A 69 18.68 -2.99 13.30
N TRP A 70 18.09 -3.25 12.13
CA TRP A 70 18.73 -3.97 11.04
C TRP A 70 19.23 -3.05 9.91
N PHE A 71 19.04 -1.74 10.02
CA PHE A 71 19.34 -0.81 8.94
C PHE A 71 20.83 -0.75 8.58
N GLU A 72 21.73 -0.87 9.55
CA GLU A 72 23.17 -0.91 9.28
C GLU A 72 23.52 -2.09 8.37
N GLN A 73 23.10 -3.30 8.76
CA GLN A 73 23.30 -4.51 7.95
C GLN A 73 22.67 -4.38 6.57
N LYS A 74 21.46 -3.84 6.49
CA LYS A 74 20.71 -3.69 5.22
C LYS A 74 21.34 -2.66 4.30
N ARG A 75 21.98 -1.64 4.85
CA ARG A 75 22.81 -0.70 4.07
C ARG A 75 24.06 -1.37 3.56
N ALA A 76 24.74 -2.12 4.40
CA ALA A 76 25.99 -2.78 4.04
C ALA A 76 25.81 -3.81 2.91
N ASN A 77 24.70 -4.56 2.90
CA ASN A 77 24.41 -5.57 1.86
C ASN A 77 23.59 -5.04 0.66
N GLY A 78 23.23 -3.76 0.65
CA GLY A 78 22.50 -3.09 -0.42
C GLY A 78 20.98 -3.34 -0.45
N ASP A 79 20.40 -4.09 0.50
CA ASP A 79 18.96 -4.36 0.55
C ASP A 79 18.15 -3.08 0.69
N GLN A 80 18.59 -2.18 1.58
CA GLN A 80 17.89 -0.92 1.81
C GLN A 80 17.90 -0.04 0.55
N GLN A 81 19.02 0.02 -0.16
CA GLN A 81 19.13 0.79 -1.40
C GLN A 81 18.19 0.24 -2.47
N ARG A 82 18.14 -1.09 -2.66
CA ARG A 82 17.21 -1.73 -3.60
C ARG A 82 15.73 -1.44 -3.26
N SER A 83 15.39 -1.42 -1.97
CA SER A 83 14.03 -1.11 -1.53
C SER A 83 13.67 0.37 -1.74
N ILE A 84 14.63 1.28 -1.56
CA ILE A 84 14.47 2.72 -1.88
C ILE A 84 14.22 2.90 -3.38
N GLU A 85 15.07 2.30 -4.22
CA GLU A 85 14.93 2.35 -5.68
C GLU A 85 13.58 1.80 -6.15
N PHE A 86 13.14 0.70 -5.54
CA PHE A 86 11.84 0.11 -5.85
C PHE A 86 10.67 1.04 -5.46
N PHE A 87 10.72 1.68 -4.30
CA PHE A 87 9.74 2.71 -3.92
C PHE A 87 9.73 3.87 -4.93
N MET A 88 10.91 4.30 -5.36
CA MET A 88 11.07 5.43 -6.29
C MET A 88 10.55 5.13 -7.70
N LEU A 89 10.40 3.87 -8.11
CA LEU A 89 9.72 3.52 -9.38
C LEU A 89 8.30 4.08 -9.40
N PHE A 90 7.56 3.93 -8.31
CA PHE A 90 6.19 4.44 -8.20
C PHE A 90 6.17 5.96 -8.00
N ALA A 91 7.09 6.50 -7.21
CA ALA A 91 7.19 7.93 -6.97
C ALA A 91 7.47 8.73 -8.26
N ASN A 92 8.26 8.16 -9.17
CA ASN A 92 8.63 8.77 -10.45
C ASN A 92 7.73 8.32 -11.62
N HIS A 93 6.74 7.46 -11.37
CA HIS A 93 5.88 6.92 -12.42
C HIS A 93 5.11 8.05 -13.15
N PRO A 94 4.97 8.04 -14.49
CA PRO A 94 4.35 9.14 -15.25
C PRO A 94 2.81 9.22 -15.11
N CYS A 95 2.15 8.17 -14.61
CA CYS A 95 0.70 8.17 -14.44
C CYS A 95 0.22 9.43 -13.67
N PRO A 96 -0.85 10.11 -14.12
CA PRO A 96 -1.32 11.33 -13.47
C PRO A 96 -1.84 11.12 -12.05
N ARG A 97 -2.34 9.93 -11.73
CA ARG A 97 -2.88 9.57 -10.42
C ARG A 97 -2.07 8.44 -9.81
N VAL A 98 -1.32 8.75 -8.76
CA VAL A 98 -0.47 7.77 -8.05
C VAL A 98 -0.70 7.88 -6.55
N ALA A 99 -0.89 6.76 -5.88
CA ALA A 99 -0.83 6.63 -4.43
C ALA A 99 0.23 5.58 -4.06
N ILE A 100 1.09 5.89 -3.10
CA ILE A 100 2.05 4.93 -2.54
C ILE A 100 1.75 4.77 -1.06
N GLU A 101 1.52 3.55 -0.63
CA GLU A 101 1.28 3.17 0.75
C GLU A 101 2.56 2.57 1.35
N ASN A 102 2.97 3.05 2.50
CA ASN A 102 4.03 2.40 3.29
C ASN A 102 3.85 2.78 4.78
N PRO A 103 4.31 1.97 5.73
CA PRO A 103 4.32 2.36 7.13
C PRO A 103 5.33 3.49 7.39
N VAL A 104 5.27 4.09 8.58
CA VAL A 104 6.23 5.11 9.00
C VAL A 104 7.66 4.56 8.86
N GLY A 105 8.47 5.27 8.07
CA GLY A 105 9.79 4.79 7.67
C GLY A 105 10.67 5.90 7.10
N ILE A 106 11.84 5.48 6.60
CA ILE A 106 12.88 6.39 6.10
C ILE A 106 12.46 7.19 4.86
N MET A 107 11.46 6.71 4.10
CA MET A 107 11.00 7.42 2.90
C MET A 107 10.40 8.80 3.23
N SER A 108 9.92 9.01 4.45
CA SER A 108 9.47 10.32 4.95
C SER A 108 10.60 11.36 5.02
N THR A 109 11.86 10.92 5.04
CA THR A 109 13.06 11.78 5.05
C THR A 109 13.79 11.73 3.70
N LEU A 110 13.94 10.54 3.11
CA LEU A 110 14.74 10.37 1.89
C LEU A 110 14.03 10.84 0.63
N TYR A 111 12.71 10.74 0.59
CA TYR A 111 11.89 11.23 -0.53
C TYR A 111 11.22 12.56 -0.17
N ARG A 112 10.14 12.49 0.58
CA ARG A 112 9.42 13.65 1.13
C ARG A 112 8.48 13.21 2.24
N LYS A 113 7.96 14.13 3.04
CA LYS A 113 6.91 13.82 4.02
C LYS A 113 5.69 13.24 3.29
N PRO A 114 5.00 12.25 3.87
CA PRO A 114 3.74 11.76 3.30
C PRO A 114 2.69 12.87 3.31
N ASP A 115 1.76 12.82 2.36
CA ASP A 115 0.66 13.78 2.29
C ASP A 115 -0.33 13.57 3.43
N MET A 116 -0.46 12.32 3.89
CA MET A 116 -1.25 11.99 5.08
C MET A 116 -0.76 10.72 5.77
N VAL A 117 -1.15 10.57 7.04
CA VAL A 117 -1.02 9.35 7.81
C VAL A 117 -2.42 8.93 8.24
N LEU A 118 -2.87 7.77 7.79
CA LEU A 118 -4.16 7.22 8.16
C LEU A 118 -4.04 6.17 9.28
N GLN A 119 -5.17 5.91 9.92
CA GLN A 119 -5.33 4.87 10.93
C GLN A 119 -6.59 4.04 10.66
N PRO A 120 -6.57 2.72 10.85
CA PRO A 120 -7.73 1.85 10.61
C PRO A 120 -8.99 2.26 11.36
N TRP A 121 -8.86 2.83 12.59
CA TRP A 121 -10.00 3.28 13.38
C TRP A 121 -10.76 4.46 12.77
N GLN A 122 -10.18 5.15 11.79
CA GLN A 122 -10.85 6.20 11.01
C GLN A 122 -11.80 5.61 9.94
N TYR A 123 -11.67 4.31 9.67
CA TYR A 123 -12.33 3.57 8.59
C TYR A 123 -13.05 2.30 9.08
N GLY A 124 -13.55 2.31 10.32
CA GLY A 124 -14.39 1.24 10.86
C GLY A 124 -13.68 0.06 11.52
N HIS A 125 -12.36 0.12 11.68
CA HIS A 125 -11.59 -0.96 12.30
C HIS A 125 -10.94 -0.45 13.60
N GLY A 126 -11.38 -0.96 14.77
CA GLY A 126 -10.93 -0.52 16.09
C GLY A 126 -9.45 -0.81 16.40
N GLU A 127 -8.56 -0.60 15.44
CA GLU A 127 -7.14 -0.94 15.51
C GLU A 127 -6.23 0.24 15.18
N THR A 128 -4.97 0.13 15.60
CA THR A 128 -3.90 1.07 15.23
C THR A 128 -2.90 0.41 14.28
N LYS A 129 -2.69 1.05 13.15
CA LYS A 129 -1.63 0.75 12.16
C LYS A 129 -1.38 2.03 11.38
N ALA A 130 -0.50 2.89 11.89
CA ALA A 130 -0.14 4.13 11.20
C ALA A 130 0.42 3.82 9.81
N THR A 131 -0.26 4.33 8.79
CA THR A 131 0.04 4.07 7.39
C THR A 131 0.19 5.39 6.66
N CYS A 132 1.35 5.61 6.06
CA CYS A 132 1.66 6.80 5.28
C CYS A 132 1.15 6.65 3.85
N LEU A 133 0.60 7.72 3.29
CA LEU A 133 0.26 7.83 1.87
C LEU A 133 1.02 8.99 1.24
N TRP A 134 1.69 8.71 0.13
CA TRP A 134 2.24 9.72 -0.79
C TRP A 134 1.36 9.76 -2.02
N LEU A 135 0.78 10.92 -2.31
CA LEU A 135 -0.23 11.10 -3.33
C LEU A 135 0.25 12.03 -4.44
N ARG A 136 -0.19 11.76 -5.64
CA ARG A 136 -0.11 12.65 -6.81
C ARG A 136 -1.41 12.56 -7.57
N GLY A 137 -2.04 13.72 -7.86
CA GLY A 137 -3.31 13.82 -8.58
C GLY A 137 -4.51 13.17 -7.90
N LEU A 138 -4.41 12.90 -6.59
CA LEU A 138 -5.45 12.29 -5.78
C LEU A 138 -5.73 13.13 -4.52
N PRO A 139 -6.99 13.26 -4.09
CA PRO A 139 -7.32 13.96 -2.86
C PRO A 139 -6.91 13.17 -1.61
N LEU A 140 -6.72 13.86 -0.49
CA LEU A 140 -6.55 13.22 0.82
C LEU A 140 -7.80 12.40 1.16
N LEU A 141 -7.61 11.20 1.70
CA LEU A 141 -8.72 10.37 2.14
C LEU A 141 -9.38 10.95 3.40
N LYS A 142 -10.69 11.13 3.33
CA LYS A 142 -11.51 11.52 4.47
C LYS A 142 -11.93 10.27 5.26
N PRO A 143 -11.91 10.33 6.61
CA PRO A 143 -12.46 9.25 7.42
C PRO A 143 -13.91 8.94 7.05
N THR A 144 -14.25 7.65 6.97
CA THR A 144 -15.61 7.20 6.60
C THR A 144 -16.40 6.64 7.77
N ASN A 145 -15.72 6.08 8.78
CA ASN A 145 -16.36 5.49 9.95
C ASN A 145 -15.40 5.51 11.16
N ILE A 146 -15.50 6.54 11.98
CA ILE A 146 -14.64 6.70 13.16
C ILE A 146 -15.18 5.85 14.31
N VAL A 147 -14.40 4.85 14.73
CA VAL A 147 -14.73 3.96 15.85
C VAL A 147 -13.82 4.19 17.06
N SER A 148 -14.27 3.79 18.25
CA SER A 148 -13.57 4.05 19.52
C SER A 148 -12.39 3.14 19.81
N GLY A 149 -12.32 1.92 19.25
CA GLY A 149 -11.24 0.95 19.47
C GLY A 149 -9.86 1.48 19.02
N ARG A 150 -8.80 1.05 19.71
CA ARG A 150 -7.39 1.42 19.43
C ARG A 150 -6.44 0.25 19.66
N GLU A 151 -6.88 -0.96 19.33
CA GLU A 151 -6.11 -2.17 19.58
C GLU A 151 -4.85 -2.25 18.71
N PRO A 152 -3.64 -2.39 19.28
CA PRO A 152 -2.40 -2.54 18.51
C PRO A 152 -2.17 -3.98 18.05
N ARG A 153 -3.21 -4.64 17.49
CA ARG A 153 -3.20 -6.07 17.12
C ARG A 153 -2.02 -6.41 16.21
N VAL A 154 -1.80 -5.61 15.18
CA VAL A 154 -0.71 -5.83 14.21
C VAL A 154 0.68 -5.80 14.86
N HIS A 155 0.86 -4.97 15.89
CA HIS A 155 2.13 -4.88 16.62
C HIS A 155 2.33 -6.04 17.60
N ARG A 156 1.25 -6.55 18.19
CA ARG A 156 1.26 -7.65 19.18
C ARG A 156 1.18 -9.04 18.55
N MET A 157 1.03 -9.12 17.23
CA MET A 157 0.91 -10.40 16.52
C MET A 157 2.15 -11.28 16.76
N ALA A 158 1.92 -12.51 17.22
CA ALA A 158 2.97 -13.50 17.48
C ALA A 158 3.79 -13.80 16.21
N PRO A 159 5.07 -14.20 16.34
CA PRO A 159 5.85 -14.73 15.23
C PRO A 159 5.15 -15.93 14.59
N GLY A 160 5.20 -16.02 13.25
CA GLY A 160 4.60 -17.14 12.51
C GLY A 160 4.66 -16.89 11.01
N PRO A 161 4.45 -17.93 10.20
CA PRO A 161 4.56 -17.83 8.73
C PRO A 161 3.56 -16.83 8.12
N GLU A 162 2.36 -16.74 8.67
CA GLU A 162 1.31 -15.85 8.19
C GLU A 162 1.45 -14.40 8.67
N ARG A 163 2.35 -14.13 9.63
CA ARG A 163 2.46 -12.82 10.25
C ARG A 163 2.74 -11.70 9.26
N ALA A 164 3.66 -11.90 8.35
CA ALA A 164 4.01 -10.90 7.34
C ALA A 164 2.80 -10.60 6.45
N ARG A 165 2.14 -11.64 5.97
CA ARG A 165 0.96 -11.60 5.12
C ARG A 165 -0.21 -10.86 5.76
N LEU A 166 -0.54 -11.20 7.02
CA LEU A 166 -1.65 -10.57 7.76
C LEU A 166 -1.36 -9.09 8.08
N ARG A 167 -0.09 -8.74 8.29
CA ARG A 167 0.33 -7.36 8.56
C ARG A 167 0.35 -6.47 7.33
N SER A 168 0.62 -7.02 6.15
CA SER A 168 0.67 -6.27 4.89
C SER A 168 -0.72 -5.92 4.37
N GLN A 169 -1.72 -6.74 4.63
CA GLN A 169 -3.06 -6.56 4.10
C GLN A 169 -3.67 -5.21 4.47
N THR A 170 -4.28 -4.55 3.48
CA THR A 170 -5.07 -3.34 3.67
C THR A 170 -6.39 -3.66 4.35
N TYR A 171 -6.84 -2.81 5.28
CA TYR A 171 -8.14 -2.94 5.93
C TYR A 171 -9.26 -2.63 4.95
N GLN A 172 -10.36 -3.40 5.01
CA GLN A 172 -11.48 -3.26 4.07
C GLN A 172 -12.04 -1.82 4.04
N GLY A 173 -12.26 -1.19 5.19
CA GLY A 173 -12.79 0.19 5.22
C GLY A 173 -11.83 1.23 4.61
N VAL A 174 -10.52 0.99 4.65
CA VAL A 174 -9.53 1.82 3.94
C VAL A 174 -9.64 1.60 2.44
N ALA A 175 -9.74 0.36 1.99
CA ALA A 175 -9.92 0.02 0.57
C ALA A 175 -11.22 0.61 0.01
N ASP A 176 -12.32 0.52 0.75
CA ASP A 176 -13.62 1.08 0.37
C ASP A 176 -13.55 2.63 0.29
N ALA A 177 -12.82 3.27 1.21
CA ALA A 177 -12.58 4.71 1.17
C ALA A 177 -11.74 5.13 -0.04
N MET A 178 -10.66 4.38 -0.37
CA MET A 178 -9.88 4.59 -1.58
C MET A 178 -10.77 4.49 -2.83
N ALA A 179 -11.54 3.42 -2.95
CA ALA A 179 -12.38 3.17 -4.11
C ALA A 179 -13.48 4.24 -4.26
N SER A 180 -14.18 4.60 -3.18
CA SER A 180 -15.27 5.58 -3.25
C SER A 180 -14.80 7.02 -3.45
N GLN A 181 -13.63 7.40 -2.93
CA GLN A 181 -13.15 8.78 -2.99
C GLN A 181 -12.22 9.04 -4.18
N TRP A 182 -11.43 8.06 -4.58
CA TRP A 182 -10.53 8.18 -5.73
C TRP A 182 -11.15 7.68 -7.03
N GLY A 183 -12.11 6.77 -6.95
CA GLY A 183 -12.84 6.26 -8.11
C GLY A 183 -13.67 7.34 -8.84
N LEU A 184 -13.92 8.48 -8.20
CA LEU A 184 -14.66 9.63 -8.76
C LEU A 184 -13.73 10.79 -9.20
N ALA A 185 -12.41 10.67 -8.97
CA ALA A 185 -11.43 11.74 -9.20
C ALA A 185 -10.99 11.85 -10.68
#